data_7ac336877a5720044bd9b20caea16015
#
_entry.id   7ac336877a5720044bd9b20caea16015
#
_cell.length_a   1.000
_cell.length_b   1.000
_cell.length_c   1.000
_cell.angle_alpha   90.00
_cell.angle_beta   90.00
_cell.angle_gamma   90.00
#
_symmetry.space_group_name_H-M   'P 1'
#
loop_
_entity.id
_entity.type
_entity.pdbx_description
1 polymer ?
#
loop_
_entity_poly.entity_id
_entity_poly.type
_entity_poly.pdbx_seq_one_letter_code
_entity_poly.pdbx_strand_id
1 'polypeptide(L)'
;MSKSNDALRLYIPRPEDGWFYVRMLTDPATMAYNAPWFPPDGCIPGAAEAWENICAGWIDREPERFYAYLQRVSDGAFVGDVNYHLNGQGTQYDMGVVIYAPERNKGYGKAGLGLLVDKALRIDGVPALHNDFEPTRDAAYSIHRAVGFREAGTTDGILHLVLTREDYLASRRAND
;
A
#
# COMPACT_ATOMS: atom_id res chain seq x y z
N MET A 1 -6.89 14.63 23.02
CA MET A 1 -7.02 13.17 22.81
C MET A 1 -5.71 12.67 22.21
N SER A 2 -4.96 11.88 22.95
CA SER A 2 -3.72 11.25 22.46
C SER A 2 -4.08 10.37 21.28
N LYS A 3 -3.47 10.59 20.09
CA LYS A 3 -3.52 9.63 18.99
C LYS A 3 -2.88 8.37 19.53
N SER A 4 -3.65 7.29 19.68
CA SER A 4 -3.11 5.96 19.98
C SER A 4 -2.12 5.64 18.88
N ASN A 5 -0.84 5.64 19.23
CA ASN A 5 0.23 5.29 18.30
C ASN A 5 0.41 3.77 18.35
N ASP A 6 -0.67 3.04 18.05
CA ASP A 6 -0.63 1.59 18.00
C ASP A 6 0.36 1.17 16.90
N ALA A 7 1.42 0.49 17.29
CA ALA A 7 2.43 0.00 16.36
C ALA A 7 1.78 -0.97 15.36
N LEU A 8 2.20 -0.85 14.11
CA LEU A 8 1.85 -1.80 13.05
C LEU A 8 3.02 -2.72 12.75
N ARG A 9 2.69 -3.89 12.24
CA ARG A 9 3.66 -4.78 11.59
C ARG A 9 3.14 -5.28 10.26
N LEU A 10 4.05 -5.68 9.39
CA LEU A 10 3.72 -6.43 8.19
C LEU A 10 3.41 -7.87 8.59
N TYR A 11 2.25 -8.36 8.15
CA TYR A 11 1.82 -9.74 8.37
C TYR A 11 1.65 -10.41 7.01
N ILE A 12 2.42 -11.44 6.74
CA ILE A 12 2.26 -12.24 5.52
C ILE A 12 1.05 -13.13 5.70
N PRO A 13 -0.03 -12.88 4.94
CA PRO A 13 -1.29 -13.59 5.16
C PRO A 13 -1.22 -15.04 4.68
N ARG A 14 -2.00 -15.89 5.33
CA ARG A 14 -2.23 -17.28 4.97
C ARG A 14 -3.51 -17.40 4.15
N PRO A 15 -3.73 -18.50 3.42
CA PRO A 15 -4.97 -18.71 2.66
C PRO A 15 -6.25 -18.48 3.48
N GLU A 16 -6.29 -18.91 4.74
CA GLU A 16 -7.43 -18.74 5.64
C GLU A 16 -7.71 -17.29 6.07
N ASP A 17 -6.77 -16.37 5.86
CA ASP A 17 -6.92 -14.94 6.20
C ASP A 17 -7.66 -14.15 5.10
N GLY A 18 -8.06 -14.81 4.02
CA GLY A 18 -8.75 -14.19 2.87
C GLY A 18 -10.05 -13.46 3.22
N TRP A 19 -10.66 -13.79 4.35
CA TRP A 19 -11.85 -13.09 4.84
C TRP A 19 -11.64 -11.57 4.98
N PHE A 20 -10.43 -11.13 5.36
CA PHE A 20 -10.14 -9.70 5.49
C PHE A 20 -9.97 -9.03 4.13
N TYR A 21 -9.29 -9.68 3.19
CA TYR A 21 -9.18 -9.21 1.80
C TYR A 21 -10.57 -9.02 1.18
N VAL A 22 -11.41 -10.05 1.25
CA VAL A 22 -12.79 -9.97 0.74
C VAL A 22 -13.57 -8.84 1.41
N ARG A 23 -13.46 -8.72 2.73
CA ARG A 23 -14.11 -7.64 3.50
C ARG A 23 -13.73 -6.26 2.98
N MET A 24 -12.43 -6.00 2.74
CA MET A 24 -11.98 -4.71 2.23
C MET A 24 -12.48 -4.44 0.81
N LEU A 25 -12.37 -5.42 -0.08
CA LEU A 25 -12.69 -5.24 -1.50
C LEU A 25 -14.20 -5.18 -1.78
N THR A 26 -15.03 -5.59 -0.85
CA THR A 26 -16.50 -5.53 -0.93
C THR A 26 -17.10 -4.43 -0.05
N ASP A 27 -16.28 -3.64 0.62
CA ASP A 27 -16.72 -2.50 1.41
C ASP A 27 -16.68 -1.20 0.59
N PRO A 28 -17.86 -0.60 0.23
CA PRO A 28 -17.91 0.62 -0.56
C PRO A 28 -17.14 1.80 0.06
N ALA A 29 -17.15 1.92 1.38
CA ALA A 29 -16.42 2.99 2.06
C ALA A 29 -14.90 2.84 1.91
N THR A 30 -14.41 1.60 1.91
CA THR A 30 -12.99 1.30 1.66
C THR A 30 -12.63 1.51 0.19
N MET A 31 -13.48 1.07 -0.72
CA MET A 31 -13.17 1.01 -2.16
C MET A 31 -13.63 2.24 -2.97
N ALA A 32 -14.23 3.24 -2.35
CA ALA A 32 -14.76 4.41 -3.04
C ALA A 32 -13.76 5.09 -4.02
N TYR A 33 -12.46 5.08 -3.70
CA TYR A 33 -11.42 5.63 -4.57
C TYR A 33 -11.30 4.92 -5.92
N ASN A 34 -11.79 3.69 -6.00
CA ASN A 34 -11.72 2.81 -7.16
C ASN A 34 -12.97 2.91 -8.05
N ALA A 35 -13.99 3.69 -7.67
CA ALA A 35 -15.25 3.82 -8.36
C ALA A 35 -15.13 4.24 -9.85
N PRO A 36 -14.14 5.07 -10.28
CA PRO A 36 -13.96 5.39 -11.69
C PRO A 36 -13.71 4.17 -12.59
N TRP A 37 -13.10 3.11 -12.03
CA TRP A 37 -12.76 1.88 -12.76
C TRP A 37 -13.74 0.73 -12.48
N PHE A 38 -14.35 0.73 -11.30
CA PHE A 38 -15.31 -0.29 -10.85
C PHE A 38 -16.59 0.39 -10.32
N PRO A 39 -17.45 0.95 -11.22
CA PRO A 39 -18.70 1.58 -10.80
C PRO A 39 -19.71 0.55 -10.26
N PRO A 40 -20.63 0.97 -9.38
CA PRO A 40 -20.82 2.35 -8.92
C PRO A 40 -19.98 2.75 -7.70
N ASP A 41 -19.41 1.81 -6.96
CA ASP A 41 -18.86 2.02 -5.61
C ASP A 41 -17.37 1.64 -5.44
N GLY A 42 -16.74 1.16 -6.51
CA GLY A 42 -15.34 0.75 -6.50
C GLY A 42 -15.09 -0.67 -6.01
N CYS A 43 -16.10 -1.37 -5.53
CA CYS A 43 -15.97 -2.74 -5.04
C CYS A 43 -15.54 -3.71 -6.15
N ILE A 44 -14.72 -4.70 -5.80
CA ILE A 44 -14.15 -5.66 -6.75
C ILE A 44 -15.04 -6.91 -6.82
N PRO A 45 -15.66 -7.20 -7.97
CA PRO A 45 -16.34 -8.46 -8.19
C PRO A 45 -15.33 -9.62 -8.12
N GLY A 46 -15.74 -10.75 -7.55
CA GLY A 46 -14.87 -11.92 -7.46
C GLY A 46 -13.69 -11.78 -6.49
N ALA A 47 -13.84 -11.00 -5.42
CA ALA A 47 -12.79 -10.79 -4.43
C ALA A 47 -12.21 -12.08 -3.83
N ALA A 48 -13.03 -13.14 -3.67
CA ALA A 48 -12.55 -14.44 -3.18
C ALA A 48 -11.60 -15.11 -4.19
N GLU A 49 -11.94 -15.10 -5.47
CA GLU A 49 -11.07 -15.61 -6.55
C GLU A 49 -9.79 -14.78 -6.69
N ALA A 50 -9.91 -13.45 -6.55
CA ALA A 50 -8.76 -12.56 -6.53
C ALA A 50 -7.81 -12.89 -5.37
N TRP A 51 -8.33 -13.30 -4.22
CA TRP A 51 -7.53 -13.76 -3.09
C TRP A 51 -6.72 -15.02 -3.40
N GLU A 52 -7.30 -16.00 -4.08
CA GLU A 52 -6.57 -17.19 -4.52
C GLU A 52 -5.38 -16.82 -5.43
N ASN A 53 -5.56 -15.84 -6.32
CA ASN A 53 -4.50 -15.33 -7.18
C ASN A 53 -3.39 -14.61 -6.37
N ILE A 54 -3.74 -13.86 -5.32
CA ILE A 54 -2.77 -13.26 -4.40
C ILE A 54 -1.94 -14.35 -3.72
N CYS A 55 -2.59 -15.37 -3.14
CA CYS A 55 -1.89 -16.48 -2.49
C CYS A 55 -0.93 -17.21 -3.45
N ALA A 56 -1.37 -17.46 -4.69
CA ALA A 56 -0.57 -18.20 -5.66
C ALA A 56 0.57 -17.39 -6.28
N GLY A 57 0.39 -16.08 -6.46
CA GLY A 57 1.27 -15.27 -7.30
C GLY A 57 2.00 -14.11 -6.63
N TRP A 58 1.73 -13.83 -5.33
CA TRP A 58 2.30 -12.66 -4.65
C TRP A 58 3.04 -12.99 -3.35
N ILE A 59 2.69 -14.11 -2.70
CA ILE A 59 3.34 -14.53 -1.47
C ILE A 59 4.65 -15.27 -1.80
N ASP A 60 5.73 -14.93 -1.11
CA ASP A 60 7.09 -15.48 -1.32
C ASP A 60 7.60 -15.25 -2.76
N ARG A 61 7.37 -14.05 -3.32
CA ARG A 61 7.76 -13.66 -4.69
C ARG A 61 8.69 -12.45 -4.76
N GLU A 62 9.26 -12.05 -3.64
CA GLU A 62 10.22 -10.94 -3.63
C GLU A 62 11.48 -11.26 -4.45
N PRO A 63 12.08 -10.26 -5.08
CA PRO A 63 11.69 -8.85 -5.12
C PRO A 63 10.67 -8.48 -6.20
N GLU A 64 10.14 -9.42 -6.98
CA GLU A 64 9.23 -9.12 -8.09
C GLU A 64 7.85 -8.67 -7.59
N ARG A 65 7.37 -9.29 -6.52
CA ARG A 65 6.08 -9.00 -5.89
C ARG A 65 6.14 -9.19 -4.40
N PHE A 66 5.37 -8.39 -3.69
CA PHE A 66 5.19 -8.48 -2.25
C PHE A 66 3.76 -8.11 -1.88
N TYR A 67 3.18 -8.82 -0.95
CA TYR A 67 1.88 -8.52 -0.37
C TYR A 67 1.86 -8.81 1.12
N ALA A 68 1.33 -7.89 1.92
CA ALA A 68 1.17 -8.08 3.35
C ALA A 68 -0.07 -7.35 3.89
N TYR A 69 -0.69 -7.89 4.93
CA TYR A 69 -1.61 -7.12 5.75
C TYR A 69 -0.84 -6.21 6.72
N LEU A 70 -1.44 -5.06 7.00
CA LEU A 70 -1.06 -4.21 8.12
C LEU A 70 -1.76 -4.72 9.37
N GLN A 71 -1.00 -5.26 10.31
CA GLN A 71 -1.55 -5.80 11.54
C GLN A 71 -1.20 -4.89 12.72
N ARG A 72 -2.21 -4.51 13.49
CA ARG A 72 -2.04 -3.79 14.75
C ARG A 72 -1.45 -4.71 15.81
N VAL A 73 -0.36 -4.28 16.44
CA VAL A 73 0.41 -5.14 17.38
C VAL A 73 -0.36 -5.36 18.68
N SER A 74 -1.13 -4.37 19.15
CA SER A 74 -1.80 -4.41 20.45
C SER A 74 -2.87 -5.49 20.58
N ASP A 75 -3.58 -5.80 19.47
CA ASP A 75 -4.72 -6.74 19.50
C ASP A 75 -4.72 -7.73 18.33
N GLY A 76 -3.75 -7.62 17.43
CA GLY A 76 -3.64 -8.50 16.26
C GLY A 76 -4.64 -8.19 15.14
N ALA A 77 -5.43 -7.13 15.22
CA ALA A 77 -6.41 -6.78 14.21
C ALA A 77 -5.74 -6.36 12.89
N PHE A 78 -6.30 -6.78 11.75
CA PHE A 78 -5.92 -6.28 10.45
C PHE A 78 -6.58 -4.94 10.18
N VAL A 79 -5.81 -3.96 9.71
CA VAL A 79 -6.27 -2.58 9.50
C VAL A 79 -6.15 -2.10 8.05
N GLY A 80 -5.51 -2.89 7.20
CA GLY A 80 -5.31 -2.58 5.79
C GLY A 80 -4.33 -3.55 5.15
N ASP A 81 -3.93 -3.25 3.92
CA ASP A 81 -2.89 -3.97 3.21
C ASP A 81 -1.88 -3.04 2.54
N VAL A 82 -0.75 -3.61 2.19
CA VAL A 82 0.30 -2.98 1.40
C VAL A 82 0.86 -3.99 0.40
N ASN A 83 1.29 -3.48 -0.74
CA ASN A 83 1.89 -4.32 -1.76
C ASN A 83 2.86 -3.53 -2.63
N TYR A 84 3.76 -4.23 -3.31
CA TYR A 84 4.45 -3.72 -4.49
C TYR A 84 4.61 -4.83 -5.54
N HIS A 85 4.75 -4.45 -6.79
CA HIS A 85 5.02 -5.39 -7.88
C HIS A 85 5.77 -4.72 -9.03
N LEU A 86 6.58 -5.51 -9.70
CA LEU A 86 7.17 -5.13 -10.98
C LEU A 86 6.04 -5.08 -12.02
N ASN A 87 5.92 -3.98 -12.76
CA ASN A 87 4.89 -3.81 -13.78
C ASN A 87 5.04 -4.83 -14.92
N GLY A 88 4.00 -4.99 -15.75
CA GLY A 88 4.01 -5.96 -16.84
C GLY A 88 5.08 -5.74 -17.92
N GLN A 89 5.72 -4.56 -17.94
CA GLN A 89 6.83 -4.21 -18.85
C GLN A 89 8.21 -4.48 -18.23
N GLY A 90 8.27 -4.83 -16.95
CA GLY A 90 9.52 -5.07 -16.24
C GLY A 90 10.38 -3.82 -15.99
N THR A 91 9.79 -2.63 -16.02
CA THR A 91 10.51 -1.35 -15.99
C THR A 91 10.31 -0.55 -14.71
N GLN A 92 9.24 -0.81 -13.96
CA GLN A 92 8.82 0.00 -12.82
C GLN A 92 8.18 -0.87 -11.74
N TYR A 93 8.45 -0.55 -10.49
CA TYR A 93 7.77 -1.13 -9.35
C TYR A 93 6.63 -0.22 -8.90
N ASP A 94 5.42 -0.69 -9.11
CA ASP A 94 4.21 -0.03 -8.63
C ASP A 94 3.86 -0.51 -7.23
N MET A 95 3.28 0.36 -6.42
CA MET A 95 2.92 0.04 -5.04
C MET A 95 1.47 0.40 -4.72
N GLY A 96 0.92 -0.24 -3.69
CA GLY A 96 -0.38 0.06 -3.14
C GLY A 96 -0.38 0.10 -1.61
N VAL A 97 -1.23 0.95 -1.06
CA VAL A 97 -1.59 0.97 0.36
C VAL A 97 -3.07 1.25 0.48
N VAL A 98 -3.79 0.36 1.13
CA VAL A 98 -5.22 0.51 1.40
C VAL A 98 -5.46 0.37 2.90
N ILE A 99 -6.15 1.34 3.49
CA ILE A 99 -6.60 1.26 4.88
C ILE A 99 -8.10 1.00 4.90
N TYR A 100 -8.50 -0.04 5.61
CA TYR A 100 -9.90 -0.38 5.85
C TYR A 100 -10.63 0.83 6.44
N ALA A 101 -11.76 1.22 5.85
CA ALA A 101 -12.41 2.49 6.15
C ALA A 101 -12.65 2.75 7.65
N PRO A 102 -13.12 1.78 8.46
CA PRO A 102 -13.28 1.95 9.91
C PRO A 102 -11.98 2.22 10.68
N GLU A 103 -10.83 1.93 10.06
CA GLU A 103 -9.50 2.10 10.66
C GLU A 103 -8.79 3.38 10.18
N ARG A 104 -9.43 4.19 9.33
CA ARG A 104 -8.87 5.48 8.84
C ARG A 104 -8.77 6.52 9.94
N ASN A 105 -8.03 7.59 9.65
CA ASN A 105 -7.80 8.74 10.54
C ASN A 105 -7.06 8.44 11.86
N LYS A 106 -6.43 7.26 11.95
CA LYS A 106 -5.62 6.81 13.10
C LYS A 106 -4.11 6.88 12.84
N GLY A 107 -3.70 7.35 11.65
CA GLY A 107 -2.28 7.43 11.26
C GLY A 107 -1.73 6.17 10.57
N TYR A 108 -2.54 5.14 10.39
CA TYR A 108 -2.10 3.86 9.84
C TYR A 108 -1.65 3.93 8.38
N GLY A 109 -2.21 4.83 7.57
CA GLY A 109 -1.77 5.02 6.19
C GLY A 109 -0.30 5.41 6.08
N LYS A 110 0.14 6.42 6.85
CA LYS A 110 1.54 6.84 6.89
C LYS A 110 2.44 5.75 7.48
N ALA A 111 2.03 5.13 8.58
CA ALA A 111 2.80 4.07 9.23
C ALA A 111 2.96 2.85 8.32
N GLY A 112 1.88 2.39 7.69
CA GLY A 112 1.89 1.27 6.77
C GLY A 112 2.73 1.53 5.52
N LEU A 113 2.61 2.73 4.93
CA LEU A 113 3.46 3.13 3.81
C LEU A 113 4.95 3.15 4.20
N GLY A 114 5.29 3.62 5.39
CA GLY A 114 6.65 3.59 5.90
C GLY A 114 7.21 2.16 6.04
N LEU A 115 6.41 1.22 6.54
CA LEU A 115 6.78 -0.20 6.62
C LEU A 115 7.00 -0.82 5.24
N LEU A 116 6.12 -0.54 4.27
CA LEU A 116 6.27 -1.02 2.89
C LEU A 116 7.54 -0.49 2.23
N VAL A 117 7.80 0.81 2.37
CA VAL A 117 8.99 1.47 1.81
C VAL A 117 10.27 0.86 2.37
N ASP A 118 10.32 0.65 3.69
CA ASP A 118 11.48 0.02 4.33
C ASP A 118 11.68 -1.43 3.83
N LYS A 119 10.61 -2.21 3.76
CA LYS A 119 10.62 -3.57 3.22
C LYS A 119 11.15 -3.59 1.78
N ALA A 120 10.54 -2.80 0.88
CA ALA A 120 10.89 -2.80 -0.54
C ALA A 120 12.31 -2.26 -0.80
N LEU A 121 12.59 -1.04 -0.33
CA LEU A 121 13.82 -0.34 -0.74
C LEU A 121 15.05 -0.79 0.06
N ARG A 122 14.90 -1.08 1.36
CA ARG A 122 16.05 -1.46 2.19
C ARG A 122 16.26 -2.97 2.25
N ILE A 123 15.20 -3.75 2.47
CA ILE A 123 15.30 -5.20 2.71
C ILE A 123 15.36 -5.96 1.37
N ASP A 124 14.40 -5.72 0.47
CA ASP A 124 14.30 -6.45 -0.80
C ASP A 124 15.18 -5.85 -1.91
N GLY A 125 15.70 -4.64 -1.71
CA GLY A 125 16.62 -3.99 -2.66
C GLY A 125 15.96 -3.47 -3.94
N VAL A 126 14.64 -3.28 -3.94
CA VAL A 126 13.90 -2.66 -5.04
C VAL A 126 14.47 -1.28 -5.35
N PRO A 127 14.77 -0.94 -6.62
CA PRO A 127 15.48 0.30 -6.95
C PRO A 127 14.66 1.58 -6.74
N ALA A 128 13.35 1.51 -6.94
CA ALA A 128 12.42 2.61 -6.71
C ALA A 128 10.99 2.10 -6.57
N LEU A 129 10.16 2.81 -5.83
CA LEU A 129 8.70 2.62 -5.77
C LEU A 129 7.99 3.77 -6.46
N HIS A 130 6.95 3.45 -7.20
CA HIS A 130 6.08 4.38 -7.91
C HIS A 130 4.64 4.25 -7.43
N ASN A 131 3.92 5.37 -7.41
CA ASN A 131 2.47 5.37 -7.23
C ASN A 131 1.84 6.50 -8.04
N ASP A 132 0.72 6.20 -8.66
CA ASP A 132 0.01 7.07 -9.58
C ASP A 132 -1.44 7.26 -9.11
N PHE A 133 -1.90 8.50 -9.00
CA PHE A 133 -3.29 8.80 -8.63
C PHE A 133 -3.70 10.21 -9.02
N GLU A 134 -5.00 10.48 -8.95
CA GLU A 134 -5.54 11.81 -9.24
C GLU A 134 -5.02 12.85 -8.23
N PRO A 135 -4.61 14.06 -8.68
CA PRO A 135 -4.07 15.12 -7.82
C PRO A 135 -5.01 15.57 -6.71
N THR A 136 -6.30 15.28 -6.84
CA THR A 136 -7.34 15.61 -5.86
C THR A 136 -7.35 14.72 -4.62
N ARG A 137 -6.51 13.68 -4.60
CA ARG A 137 -6.40 12.75 -3.46
C ARG A 137 -5.43 13.26 -2.39
N ASP A 138 -5.78 14.37 -1.74
CA ASP A 138 -4.94 15.10 -0.79
C ASP A 138 -4.37 14.23 0.33
N ALA A 139 -5.18 13.31 0.88
CA ALA A 139 -4.73 12.41 1.94
C ALA A 139 -3.62 11.45 1.46
N ALA A 140 -3.78 10.87 0.26
CA ALA A 140 -2.77 10.02 -0.34
C ALA A 140 -1.50 10.81 -0.65
N TYR A 141 -1.63 11.98 -1.26
CA TYR A 141 -0.51 12.87 -1.55
C TYR A 141 0.27 13.22 -0.28
N SER A 142 -0.43 13.64 0.77
CA SER A 142 0.19 14.04 2.05
C SER A 142 1.01 12.91 2.68
N ILE A 143 0.50 11.69 2.74
CA ILE A 143 1.24 10.56 3.33
C ILE A 143 2.45 10.15 2.49
N HIS A 144 2.35 10.17 1.14
CA HIS A 144 3.48 9.87 0.25
C HIS A 144 4.59 10.90 0.41
N ARG A 145 4.25 12.20 0.41
CA ARG A 145 5.23 13.27 0.66
C ARG A 145 5.90 13.14 2.03
N ALA A 146 5.13 12.80 3.05
CA ALA A 146 5.65 12.64 4.42
C ALA A 146 6.60 11.43 4.59
N VAL A 147 6.50 10.43 3.69
CA VAL A 147 7.41 9.26 3.68
C VAL A 147 8.62 9.50 2.77
N GLY A 148 8.60 10.53 1.90
CA GLY A 148 9.74 10.92 1.10
C GLY A 148 9.55 10.80 -0.41
N PHE A 149 8.36 10.41 -0.89
CA PHE A 149 8.07 10.42 -2.33
C PHE A 149 8.15 11.82 -2.91
N ARG A 150 8.62 11.92 -4.15
CA ARG A 150 8.69 13.16 -4.94
C ARG A 150 7.80 13.06 -6.16
N GLU A 151 7.32 14.19 -6.64
CA GLU A 151 6.61 14.28 -7.91
C GLU A 151 7.58 13.98 -9.06
N ALA A 152 7.13 13.11 -9.98
CA ALA A 152 7.84 12.76 -11.20
C ALA A 152 7.13 13.28 -12.46
N GLY A 153 6.02 14.02 -12.29
CA GLY A 153 5.26 14.63 -13.36
C GLY A 153 3.78 14.33 -13.29
N THR A 154 3.05 14.80 -14.29
CA THR A 154 1.61 14.55 -14.46
C THR A 154 1.35 14.21 -15.93
N THR A 155 0.61 13.13 -16.18
CA THR A 155 0.20 12.72 -17.53
C THR A 155 -1.29 12.41 -17.52
N ASP A 156 -2.03 12.98 -18.46
CA ASP A 156 -3.48 12.79 -18.60
C ASP A 156 -4.28 13.03 -17.29
N GLY A 157 -3.82 14.01 -16.49
CA GLY A 157 -4.45 14.35 -15.22
C GLY A 157 -4.08 13.44 -14.04
N ILE A 158 -3.18 12.48 -14.25
CA ILE A 158 -2.66 11.58 -13.20
C ILE A 158 -1.30 12.08 -12.72
N LEU A 159 -1.16 12.25 -11.42
CA LEU A 159 0.09 12.60 -10.74
C LEU A 159 0.93 11.34 -10.54
N HIS A 160 2.20 11.41 -10.95
CA HIS A 160 3.18 10.37 -10.75
C HIS A 160 4.10 10.71 -9.57
N LEU A 161 4.25 9.79 -8.64
CA LEU A 161 5.14 9.90 -7.49
C LEU A 161 6.19 8.80 -7.51
N VAL A 162 7.41 9.12 -7.11
CA VAL A 162 8.54 8.19 -7.04
C VAL A 162 9.34 8.37 -5.75
N LEU A 163 9.81 7.27 -5.19
CA LEU A 163 10.83 7.24 -4.14
C LEU A 163 11.91 6.24 -4.53
N THR A 164 13.13 6.74 -4.78
CA THR A 164 14.26 5.87 -5.10
C THR A 164 14.89 5.27 -3.84
N ARG A 165 15.51 4.10 -4.00
CA ARG A 165 16.28 3.47 -2.92
C ARG A 165 17.42 4.37 -2.43
N GLU A 166 18.10 5.05 -3.34
CA GLU A 166 19.19 5.96 -3.01
C GLU A 166 18.73 7.10 -2.09
N ASP A 167 17.65 7.79 -2.47
CA ASP A 167 17.10 8.90 -1.69
C ASP A 167 16.61 8.42 -0.31
N TYR A 168 15.96 7.25 -0.27
CA TYR A 168 15.48 6.68 0.97
C TYR A 168 16.62 6.36 1.94
N LEU A 169 17.66 5.67 1.46
CA LEU A 169 18.82 5.34 2.29
C LEU A 169 19.63 6.57 2.72
N ALA A 170 19.70 7.61 1.86
CA ALA A 170 20.34 8.87 2.21
C ALA A 170 19.57 9.59 3.33
N SER A 171 18.24 9.65 3.25
CA SER A 171 17.41 10.29 4.27
C SER A 171 17.51 9.61 5.65
N ARG A 172 17.67 8.29 5.69
CA ARG A 172 17.85 7.55 6.94
C ARG A 172 19.19 7.90 7.60
N ARG A 173 20.28 7.91 6.82
CA ARG A 173 21.62 8.27 7.34
C ARG A 173 21.71 9.69 7.88
N ALA A 174 20.86 10.59 7.41
CA ALA A 174 20.82 11.98 7.92
C ALA A 174 20.04 12.11 9.24
N ASN A 175 19.27 11.09 9.63
CA ASN A 175 18.47 11.08 10.86
C ASN A 175 19.04 10.19 11.97
N ASP A 176 20.12 9.44 11.69
CA ASP A 176 20.91 8.65 12.64
C ASP A 176 22.09 9.48 13.17
#